data_fa47545a4759c7bd566cccd9fc30d98c
#
_entry.id   fa47545a4759c7bd566cccd9fc30d98c
#
_cell.length_a   1.000
_cell.length_b   1.000
_cell.length_c   1.000
_cell.angle_alpha   90.00
_cell.angle_beta   90.00
_cell.angle_gamma   90.00
#
_symmetry.space_group_name_H-M   'P 1'
#
loop_
_entity.id
_entity.type
_entity.pdbx_description
1 polymer ?
#
loop_
_entity_poly.entity_id
_entity_poly.type
_entity_poly.pdbx_seq_one_letter_code
_entity_poly.pdbx_strand_id
1 'polypeptide(L)'
;MGRPVFAGMTSLKERSWCIAKARLVLGDRVVTGGVEIHDGLIASTWSGDEHPRNAIDFDGDYLIPGLIELHTDNLEKHLLPRAGAAWPALPAMLAHDAQLLAAGITTVLDALSLGDLEEDGGRTRTLRDALDALDEARDHHLLRSEHYLHLRCELSWPGLLELAEPLLTRADLRLLSLMDHTPGQRQYHDVRQYRSYYSRNGITWSDEEFTAVLEERRAQQSLHRDEQMAGVMRLARRHGVLVASHDDTDVAHVDEAVAVGARISEFPTTLAAAQAAREQGLHIVAGASNLVRGGSHAGNVAAIALARAGCLDILSSDYMPTSLLQGAFILHEQAGWTLPEAIATVTSTPADVLGFDDRGRLDPGLRADLLRVRLHRSQPVVRSAWVAGTQRL
;
A
#
# COMPACT_ATOMS: atom_id res chain seq x y z
N MET A 1 27.97 -29.66 -40.62
CA MET A 1 28.33 -29.37 -39.21
C MET A 1 27.04 -29.04 -38.46
N GLY A 2 26.56 -30.03 -37.69
CA GLY A 2 25.26 -29.97 -37.03
C GLY A 2 25.26 -29.04 -35.82
N ARG A 3 24.20 -28.23 -35.68
CA ARG A 3 23.91 -27.49 -34.46
C ARG A 3 23.39 -28.48 -33.41
N PRO A 4 23.83 -28.40 -32.13
CA PRO A 4 23.19 -29.20 -31.10
C PRO A 4 21.81 -28.63 -30.77
N VAL A 5 20.81 -29.49 -30.90
CA VAL A 5 19.44 -29.29 -30.37
C VAL A 5 19.53 -29.40 -28.86
N PHE A 6 19.37 -28.28 -28.16
CA PHE A 6 19.13 -28.31 -26.73
C PHE A 6 17.66 -28.76 -26.49
N ALA A 7 17.50 -30.07 -26.41
CA ALA A 7 16.33 -30.68 -25.81
C ALA A 7 16.54 -30.68 -24.29
N GLY A 8 15.93 -29.76 -23.63
CA GLY A 8 15.87 -29.64 -22.16
C GLY A 8 14.49 -29.26 -21.72
N MET A 9 13.45 -30.03 -22.13
CA MET A 9 12.20 -30.06 -21.38
C MET A 9 12.48 -30.81 -20.07
N THR A 10 12.96 -30.09 -19.06
CA THR A 10 12.84 -30.56 -17.67
C THR A 10 11.36 -30.61 -17.35
N SER A 11 10.84 -31.83 -17.21
CA SER A 11 9.56 -32.11 -16.56
C SER A 11 9.43 -31.21 -15.33
N LEU A 12 8.42 -30.34 -15.29
CA LEU A 12 7.99 -29.64 -14.09
C LEU A 12 7.61 -30.73 -13.08
N LYS A 13 8.54 -31.12 -12.20
CA LYS A 13 8.21 -31.93 -11.04
C LYS A 13 7.18 -31.14 -10.25
N GLU A 14 5.99 -31.71 -10.09
CA GLU A 14 4.99 -31.25 -9.14
C GLU A 14 5.70 -30.88 -7.84
N ARG A 15 5.72 -29.58 -7.49
CA ARG A 15 6.41 -29.09 -6.30
C ARG A 15 5.42 -29.11 -5.15
N SER A 16 5.28 -30.27 -4.51
CA SER A 16 4.56 -30.37 -3.25
C SER A 16 5.52 -30.26 -2.07
N TRP A 17 5.19 -29.40 -1.11
CA TRP A 17 5.92 -29.22 0.13
C TRP A 17 4.99 -28.76 1.25
N CYS A 18 5.41 -28.95 2.51
CA CYS A 18 4.56 -28.70 3.67
C CYS A 18 5.28 -27.84 4.69
N ILE A 19 4.50 -27.05 5.44
CA ILE A 19 4.89 -26.39 6.68
C ILE A 19 4.15 -27.09 7.83
N ALA A 20 4.84 -27.29 8.94
CA ALA A 20 4.25 -27.89 10.13
C ALA A 20 4.65 -27.14 11.40
N LYS A 21 3.95 -27.43 12.51
CA LYS A 21 4.14 -26.84 13.83
C LYS A 21 4.11 -25.31 13.82
N ALA A 22 3.30 -24.74 12.93
CA ALA A 22 3.05 -23.33 12.85
C ALA A 22 1.80 -22.94 13.63
N ARG A 23 1.75 -21.70 14.12
CA ARG A 23 0.52 -21.04 14.54
C ARG A 23 -0.11 -20.38 13.31
N LEU A 24 -1.08 -21.06 12.73
CA LEU A 24 -1.81 -20.58 11.55
C LEU A 24 -2.78 -19.49 11.96
N VAL A 25 -2.67 -18.30 11.40
CA VAL A 25 -3.65 -17.23 11.58
C VAL A 25 -4.70 -17.37 10.48
N LEU A 26 -5.80 -18.04 10.80
CA LEU A 26 -6.93 -18.22 9.91
C LEU A 26 -7.88 -17.02 9.99
N GLY A 27 -8.93 -16.97 9.20
CA GLY A 27 -9.83 -15.81 9.14
C GLY A 27 -10.57 -15.51 10.46
N ASP A 28 -10.78 -16.51 11.32
CA ASP A 28 -11.55 -16.38 12.56
C ASP A 28 -10.80 -16.81 13.83
N ARG A 29 -9.69 -17.53 13.70
CA ARG A 29 -8.95 -18.11 14.82
C ARG A 29 -7.49 -18.36 14.52
N VAL A 30 -6.72 -18.61 15.59
CA VAL A 30 -5.35 -19.11 15.50
C VAL A 30 -5.31 -20.57 15.94
N VAL A 31 -4.72 -21.45 15.13
CA VAL A 31 -4.59 -22.88 15.43
C VAL A 31 -3.16 -23.34 15.25
N THR A 32 -2.70 -24.30 16.06
CA THR A 32 -1.45 -25.02 15.78
C THR A 32 -1.70 -26.07 14.71
N GLY A 33 -0.82 -26.11 13.68
CA GLY A 33 -1.00 -27.05 12.57
C GLY A 33 -0.01 -26.82 11.45
N GLY A 34 -0.46 -27.01 10.22
CA GLY A 34 0.37 -26.82 9.03
C GLY A 34 -0.43 -26.58 7.77
N VAL A 35 0.31 -26.37 6.68
CA VAL A 35 -0.24 -26.21 5.32
C VAL A 35 0.55 -27.08 4.36
N GLU A 36 -0.14 -27.61 3.35
CA GLU A 36 0.44 -28.24 2.17
C GLU A 36 0.32 -27.31 0.99
N ILE A 37 1.41 -27.13 0.26
CA ILE A 37 1.48 -26.34 -0.94
C ILE A 37 1.71 -27.27 -2.12
N HIS A 38 0.95 -27.05 -3.21
CA HIS A 38 1.08 -27.77 -4.47
C HIS A 38 1.04 -26.76 -5.61
N ASP A 39 2.07 -26.76 -6.45
CA ASP A 39 2.21 -25.89 -7.62
C ASP A 39 1.90 -24.39 -7.35
N GLY A 40 2.36 -23.89 -6.19
CA GLY A 40 2.22 -22.48 -5.81
C GLY A 40 0.90 -22.13 -5.15
N LEU A 41 -0.01 -23.10 -4.97
CA LEU A 41 -1.30 -22.93 -4.30
C LEU A 41 -1.31 -23.66 -2.96
N ILE A 42 -2.12 -23.19 -2.03
CA ILE A 42 -2.44 -23.88 -0.79
C ILE A 42 -3.35 -25.07 -1.15
N ALA A 43 -2.85 -26.29 -1.01
CA ALA A 43 -3.60 -27.49 -1.30
C ALA A 43 -4.52 -27.88 -0.12
N SER A 44 -3.99 -27.80 1.11
CA SER A 44 -4.74 -28.09 2.31
C SER A 44 -4.14 -27.39 3.54
N THR A 45 -4.96 -27.25 4.59
CA THR A 45 -4.54 -26.82 5.91
C THR A 45 -5.02 -27.88 6.94
N TRP A 46 -4.25 -28.10 8.00
CA TRP A 46 -4.67 -29.01 9.07
C TRP A 46 -4.35 -28.44 10.46
N SER A 47 -5.04 -28.93 11.46
CA SER A 47 -4.79 -28.62 12.87
C SER A 47 -4.18 -29.84 13.58
N GLY A 48 -3.35 -29.60 14.59
CA GLY A 48 -2.69 -30.63 15.39
C GLY A 48 -1.24 -30.84 15.03
N ASP A 49 -0.57 -31.76 15.75
CA ASP A 49 0.88 -31.98 15.68
C ASP A 49 1.30 -33.04 14.65
N GLU A 50 0.35 -33.80 14.10
CA GLU A 50 0.67 -34.78 13.05
C GLU A 50 1.07 -34.07 11.75
N HIS A 51 2.22 -34.48 11.21
CA HIS A 51 2.75 -33.85 9.99
C HIS A 51 3.64 -34.80 9.17
N PRO A 52 3.79 -34.55 7.85
CA PRO A 52 4.76 -35.26 7.03
C PRO A 52 6.18 -35.11 7.56
N ARG A 53 7.01 -36.16 7.44
CA ARG A 53 8.39 -36.16 7.94
C ARG A 53 9.31 -35.11 7.31
N ASN A 54 8.99 -34.67 6.09
CA ASN A 54 9.75 -33.69 5.32
C ASN A 54 9.14 -32.27 5.37
N ALA A 55 8.20 -32.03 6.28
CA ALA A 55 7.66 -30.69 6.45
C ALA A 55 8.69 -29.72 7.02
N ILE A 56 8.60 -28.45 6.61
CA ILE A 56 9.38 -27.35 7.18
C ILE A 56 8.83 -27.08 8.58
N ASP A 57 9.67 -27.28 9.61
CA ASP A 57 9.30 -27.06 11.00
C ASP A 57 9.35 -25.57 11.34
N PHE A 58 8.22 -24.99 11.75
CA PHE A 58 8.12 -23.58 12.14
C PHE A 58 8.44 -23.35 13.62
N ASP A 59 8.60 -24.39 14.42
CA ASP A 59 8.97 -24.26 15.84
C ASP A 59 8.03 -23.30 16.63
N GLY A 60 6.72 -23.34 16.29
CA GLY A 60 5.70 -22.48 16.89
C GLY A 60 5.68 -21.02 16.42
N ASP A 61 6.46 -20.66 15.39
CA ASP A 61 6.31 -19.35 14.73
C ASP A 61 4.92 -19.23 14.09
N TYR A 62 4.46 -17.99 13.87
CA TYR A 62 3.22 -17.76 13.14
C TYR A 62 3.41 -18.03 11.65
N LEU A 63 2.37 -18.59 11.04
CA LEU A 63 2.14 -18.57 9.59
C LEU A 63 0.97 -17.64 9.32
N ILE A 64 1.20 -16.60 8.55
CA ILE A 64 0.19 -15.64 8.11
C ILE A 64 0.22 -15.52 6.59
N PRO A 65 -0.87 -15.03 5.95
CA PRO A 65 -0.83 -14.66 4.54
C PRO A 65 0.20 -13.58 4.27
N GLY A 66 0.69 -13.48 3.04
CA GLY A 66 1.52 -12.36 2.59
C GLY A 66 0.77 -11.05 2.71
N LEU A 67 1.48 -9.99 3.12
CA LEU A 67 0.86 -8.67 3.30
C LEU A 67 0.58 -8.01 1.95
N ILE A 68 -0.51 -7.24 1.93
CA ILE A 68 -0.96 -6.44 0.78
C ILE A 68 -0.91 -4.97 1.18
N GLU A 69 -0.10 -4.21 0.49
CA GLU A 69 0.11 -2.77 0.71
C GLU A 69 -0.67 -1.96 -0.32
N LEU A 70 -1.56 -1.07 0.13
CA LEU A 70 -2.38 -0.24 -0.76
C LEU A 70 -1.73 1.08 -1.14
N HIS A 71 -0.88 1.62 -0.26
CA HIS A 71 -0.33 2.95 -0.44
C HIS A 71 1.06 3.04 0.19
N THR A 72 2.08 2.98 -0.64
CA THR A 72 3.43 3.32 -0.18
C THR A 72 4.12 4.24 -1.19
N ASP A 73 4.64 5.35 -0.69
CA ASP A 73 5.50 6.28 -1.44
C ASP A 73 6.99 5.98 -1.24
N ASN A 74 7.30 4.80 -0.68
CA ASN A 74 8.66 4.42 -0.33
C ASN A 74 9.60 4.34 -1.55
N LEU A 75 9.08 4.07 -2.76
CA LEU A 75 9.88 4.07 -3.98
C LEU A 75 10.51 5.44 -4.25
N GLU A 76 9.77 6.53 -4.02
CA GLU A 76 10.28 7.90 -4.20
C GLU A 76 11.53 8.16 -3.33
N LYS A 77 11.60 7.57 -2.12
CA LYS A 77 12.78 7.68 -1.24
C LYS A 77 13.98 6.92 -1.75
N HIS A 78 13.79 5.86 -2.51
CA HIS A 78 14.86 5.13 -3.17
C HIS A 78 15.34 5.85 -4.43
N LEU A 79 14.43 6.52 -5.15
CA LEU A 79 14.75 7.33 -6.32
C LEU A 79 15.45 8.65 -5.94
N LEU A 80 15.04 9.25 -4.81
CA LEU A 80 15.61 10.49 -4.31
C LEU A 80 16.02 10.34 -2.82
N PRO A 81 17.09 9.57 -2.51
CA PRO A 81 17.48 9.26 -1.13
C PRO A 81 17.96 10.49 -0.34
N ARG A 82 18.34 11.54 -1.04
CA ARG A 82 18.71 12.87 -0.48
C ARG A 82 18.32 13.97 -1.45
N ALA A 83 18.02 15.14 -0.94
CA ALA A 83 17.76 16.33 -1.78
C ALA A 83 18.88 16.53 -2.80
N GLY A 84 18.53 16.61 -4.09
CA GLY A 84 19.46 16.79 -5.19
C GLY A 84 20.31 15.57 -5.56
N ALA A 85 20.11 14.40 -4.93
CA ALA A 85 20.85 13.17 -5.19
C ALA A 85 19.93 12.09 -5.80
N ALA A 86 19.55 12.26 -7.07
CA ALA A 86 18.78 11.25 -7.78
C ALA A 86 19.59 9.95 -7.93
N TRP A 87 18.94 8.82 -7.68
CA TRP A 87 19.53 7.49 -7.81
C TRP A 87 19.06 6.84 -9.13
N PRO A 88 19.87 5.98 -9.77
CA PRO A 88 19.42 5.26 -10.96
C PRO A 88 18.14 4.45 -10.67
N ALA A 89 17.15 4.55 -11.57
CA ALA A 89 15.79 4.10 -11.28
C ALA A 89 15.67 2.59 -11.07
N LEU A 90 16.29 1.76 -11.91
CA LEU A 90 16.25 0.31 -11.75
C LEU A 90 16.89 -0.17 -10.43
N PRO A 91 18.10 0.25 -10.03
CA PRO A 91 18.64 -0.05 -8.70
C PRO A 91 17.76 0.43 -7.55
N ALA A 92 17.10 1.60 -7.67
CA ALA A 92 16.15 2.10 -6.69
C ALA A 92 14.93 1.17 -6.55
N MET A 93 14.33 0.76 -7.67
CA MET A 93 13.22 -0.19 -7.73
C MET A 93 13.58 -1.53 -7.07
N LEU A 94 14.76 -2.09 -7.38
CA LEU A 94 15.19 -3.36 -6.81
C LEU A 94 15.47 -3.28 -5.30
N ALA A 95 15.95 -2.14 -4.81
CA ALA A 95 16.15 -1.92 -3.38
C ALA A 95 14.82 -1.74 -2.65
N HIS A 96 13.87 -1.03 -3.25
CA HIS A 96 12.50 -0.89 -2.77
C HIS A 96 11.80 -2.25 -2.66
N ASP A 97 11.78 -3.05 -3.74
CA ASP A 97 11.22 -4.41 -3.76
C ASP A 97 11.82 -5.31 -2.67
N ALA A 98 13.15 -5.28 -2.50
CA ALA A 98 13.81 -6.05 -1.45
C ALA A 98 13.38 -5.62 -0.04
N GLN A 99 13.17 -4.32 0.20
CA GLN A 99 12.70 -3.79 1.47
C GLN A 99 11.25 -4.18 1.73
N LEU A 100 10.39 -4.14 0.72
CA LEU A 100 8.99 -4.56 0.81
C LEU A 100 8.90 -6.03 1.24
N LEU A 101 9.60 -6.91 0.56
CA LEU A 101 9.57 -8.33 0.90
C LEU A 101 10.13 -8.60 2.29
N ALA A 102 11.21 -7.92 2.70
CA ALA A 102 11.75 -8.03 4.05
C ALA A 102 10.77 -7.55 5.13
N ALA A 103 9.86 -6.65 4.78
CA ALA A 103 8.74 -6.23 5.64
C ALA A 103 7.55 -7.20 5.61
N GLY A 104 7.57 -8.21 4.72
CA GLY A 104 6.50 -9.19 4.55
C GLY A 104 5.45 -8.81 3.47
N ILE A 105 5.68 -7.75 2.73
CA ILE A 105 4.77 -7.30 1.68
C ILE A 105 5.02 -8.12 0.42
N THR A 106 4.06 -8.96 0.05
CA THR A 106 4.12 -9.82 -1.14
C THR A 106 3.37 -9.24 -2.33
N THR A 107 2.43 -8.33 -2.05
CA THR A 107 1.67 -7.57 -3.05
C THR A 107 1.68 -6.10 -2.64
N VAL A 108 2.03 -5.22 -3.57
CA VAL A 108 2.13 -3.78 -3.31
C VAL A 108 1.47 -2.96 -4.41
N LEU A 109 0.82 -1.89 -4.02
CA LEU A 109 0.45 -0.79 -4.90
C LEU A 109 1.43 0.36 -4.67
N ASP A 110 2.33 0.56 -5.62
CA ASP A 110 3.27 1.69 -5.58
C ASP A 110 2.51 2.99 -5.79
N ALA A 111 2.50 3.85 -4.77
CA ALA A 111 1.78 5.10 -4.79
C ALA A 111 2.62 6.19 -5.46
N LEU A 112 2.31 6.49 -6.72
CA LEU A 112 3.04 7.46 -7.53
C LEU A 112 2.23 8.74 -7.72
N SER A 113 2.87 9.88 -7.47
CA SER A 113 2.23 11.19 -7.56
C SER A 113 2.07 11.66 -9.01
N LEU A 114 0.83 12.03 -9.39
CA LEU A 114 0.51 12.72 -10.62
C LEU A 114 0.20 14.18 -10.31
N GLY A 115 1.08 15.06 -10.74
CA GLY A 115 0.96 16.49 -10.56
C GLY A 115 2.23 17.07 -9.95
N ASP A 116 2.66 18.15 -10.56
CA ASP A 116 3.84 18.88 -10.16
C ASP A 116 3.40 20.23 -9.61
N LEU A 117 3.51 20.40 -8.31
CA LEU A 117 3.25 21.68 -7.67
C LEU A 117 4.46 22.62 -7.76
N GLU A 118 5.58 22.14 -8.29
CA GLU A 118 6.81 22.89 -8.50
C GLU A 118 7.08 23.05 -9.99
N GLU A 119 7.68 24.18 -10.38
CA GLU A 119 7.91 24.52 -11.80
C GLU A 119 9.00 23.66 -12.48
N ASP A 120 9.81 22.94 -11.69
CA ASP A 120 10.96 22.19 -12.21
C ASP A 120 10.62 20.85 -12.87
N GLY A 121 9.37 20.40 -12.77
CA GLY A 121 8.91 19.13 -13.33
C GLY A 121 9.53 17.89 -12.65
N GLY A 122 10.01 18.04 -11.42
CA GLY A 122 10.72 16.98 -10.69
C GLY A 122 9.87 15.75 -10.44
N ARG A 123 8.62 15.92 -10.01
CA ARG A 123 7.68 14.81 -9.75
C ARG A 123 7.29 14.07 -11.03
N THR A 124 7.03 14.79 -12.13
CA THR A 124 6.72 14.16 -13.43
C THR A 124 7.90 13.33 -13.95
N ARG A 125 9.14 13.77 -13.72
CA ARG A 125 10.34 13.00 -14.06
C ARG A 125 10.45 11.75 -13.19
N THR A 126 10.31 11.89 -11.88
CA THR A 126 10.33 10.77 -10.93
C THR A 126 9.27 9.73 -11.27
N LEU A 127 8.07 10.15 -11.65
CA LEU A 127 7.00 9.25 -12.11
C LEU A 127 7.43 8.43 -13.33
N ARG A 128 8.00 9.08 -14.36
CA ARG A 128 8.46 8.37 -15.58
C ARG A 128 9.57 7.38 -15.26
N ASP A 129 10.58 7.83 -14.51
CA ASP A 129 11.69 6.98 -14.08
C ASP A 129 11.20 5.76 -13.28
N ALA A 130 10.22 5.94 -12.40
CA ALA A 130 9.60 4.86 -11.63
C ALA A 130 8.86 3.85 -12.52
N LEU A 131 8.06 4.33 -13.47
CA LEU A 131 7.30 3.49 -14.40
C LEU A 131 8.23 2.70 -15.32
N ASP A 132 9.24 3.34 -15.90
CA ASP A 132 10.21 2.70 -16.77
C ASP A 132 11.00 1.62 -16.02
N ALA A 133 11.42 1.89 -14.77
CA ALA A 133 12.12 0.93 -13.93
C ALA A 133 11.23 -0.24 -13.50
N LEU A 134 9.94 0.00 -13.21
CA LEU A 134 8.99 -1.05 -12.88
C LEU A 134 8.76 -1.96 -14.08
N ASP A 135 8.56 -1.40 -15.26
CA ASP A 135 8.34 -2.17 -16.49
C ASP A 135 9.58 -3.00 -16.85
N GLU A 136 10.79 -2.40 -16.80
CA GLU A 136 12.05 -3.13 -17.00
C GLU A 136 12.24 -4.26 -15.99
N ALA A 137 12.01 -3.99 -14.71
CA ALA A 137 12.16 -5.01 -13.66
C ALA A 137 11.17 -6.16 -13.80
N ARG A 138 9.94 -5.89 -14.25
CA ARG A 138 8.90 -6.88 -14.51
C ARG A 138 9.24 -7.73 -15.73
N ASP A 139 9.62 -7.11 -16.84
CA ASP A 139 9.94 -7.80 -18.10
C ASP A 139 11.14 -8.76 -17.95
N HIS A 140 12.07 -8.42 -17.06
CA HIS A 140 13.24 -9.24 -16.75
C HIS A 140 13.08 -10.14 -15.53
N HIS A 141 11.87 -10.24 -14.93
CA HIS A 141 11.58 -11.08 -13.75
C HIS A 141 12.51 -10.80 -12.54
N LEU A 142 12.85 -9.54 -12.31
CA LEU A 142 13.78 -9.14 -11.25
C LEU A 142 13.08 -8.91 -9.90
N LEU A 143 11.75 -8.75 -9.90
CA LEU A 143 10.96 -8.45 -8.71
C LEU A 143 10.69 -9.71 -7.88
N ARG A 144 10.65 -9.53 -6.58
CA ARG A 144 10.34 -10.57 -5.58
C ARG A 144 8.87 -10.53 -5.19
N SER A 145 8.34 -9.32 -5.00
CA SER A 145 6.93 -9.04 -4.72
C SER A 145 6.17 -8.75 -6.02
N GLU A 146 4.86 -8.79 -5.96
CA GLU A 146 4.01 -8.41 -7.09
C GLU A 146 3.63 -6.95 -6.97
N HIS A 147 4.01 -6.15 -7.95
CA HIS A 147 3.82 -4.71 -7.98
C HIS A 147 2.65 -4.32 -8.87
N TYR A 148 1.81 -3.46 -8.35
CA TYR A 148 0.71 -2.75 -9.01
C TYR A 148 0.89 -1.26 -8.85
N LEU A 149 0.04 -0.46 -9.46
CA LEU A 149 0.08 0.99 -9.39
C LEU A 149 -1.10 1.54 -8.60
N HIS A 150 -0.79 2.54 -7.79
CA HIS A 150 -1.70 3.47 -7.16
C HIS A 150 -1.33 4.88 -7.62
N LEU A 151 -2.18 5.53 -8.40
CA LEU A 151 -1.90 6.88 -8.89
C LEU A 151 -2.52 7.93 -7.98
N ARG A 152 -1.69 8.83 -7.47
CA ARG A 152 -2.08 9.92 -6.58
C ARG A 152 -2.32 11.18 -7.41
N CYS A 153 -3.59 11.50 -7.67
CA CYS A 153 -3.99 12.56 -8.59
C CYS A 153 -4.12 13.90 -7.88
N GLU A 154 -3.21 14.84 -8.12
CA GLU A 154 -3.28 16.21 -7.59
C GLU A 154 -4.25 17.07 -8.40
N LEU A 155 -5.46 17.27 -7.87
CA LEU A 155 -6.58 17.89 -8.57
C LEU A 155 -6.37 19.36 -8.92
N SER A 156 -5.52 20.06 -8.18
CA SER A 156 -5.20 21.46 -8.44
C SER A 156 -4.23 21.67 -9.60
N TRP A 157 -3.60 20.58 -10.09
CA TRP A 157 -2.61 20.66 -11.17
C TRP A 157 -3.24 20.63 -12.56
N PRO A 158 -2.98 21.64 -13.43
CA PRO A 158 -3.66 21.78 -14.72
C PRO A 158 -3.34 20.67 -15.73
N GLY A 159 -2.16 20.03 -15.63
CA GLY A 159 -1.72 18.95 -16.53
C GLY A 159 -2.20 17.55 -16.16
N LEU A 160 -3.00 17.40 -15.12
CA LEU A 160 -3.35 16.10 -14.55
C LEU A 160 -3.99 15.13 -15.55
N LEU A 161 -5.02 15.56 -16.29
CA LEU A 161 -5.73 14.68 -17.22
C LEU A 161 -4.87 14.21 -18.38
N GLU A 162 -4.03 15.10 -18.92
CA GLU A 162 -3.12 14.76 -20.02
C GLU A 162 -2.11 13.68 -19.58
N LEU A 163 -1.60 13.80 -18.35
CA LEU A 163 -0.66 12.82 -17.78
C LEU A 163 -1.36 11.52 -17.37
N ALA A 164 -2.58 11.60 -16.82
CA ALA A 164 -3.30 10.45 -16.29
C ALA A 164 -3.90 9.56 -17.40
N GLU A 165 -4.41 10.14 -18.49
CA GLU A 165 -5.17 9.39 -19.50
C GLU A 165 -4.43 8.17 -20.06
N PRO A 166 -3.14 8.25 -20.49
CA PRO A 166 -2.42 7.06 -20.94
C PRO A 166 -2.17 6.04 -19.83
N LEU A 167 -2.01 6.48 -18.57
CA LEU A 167 -1.73 5.61 -17.44
C LEU A 167 -2.96 4.82 -17.00
N LEU A 168 -4.17 5.34 -17.21
CA LEU A 168 -5.40 4.62 -16.87
C LEU A 168 -5.67 3.41 -17.76
N THR A 169 -4.95 3.26 -18.87
CA THR A 169 -5.03 2.07 -19.72
C THR A 169 -4.14 0.92 -19.25
N ARG A 170 -3.30 1.13 -18.26
CA ARG A 170 -2.37 0.12 -17.74
C ARG A 170 -3.11 -0.99 -17.00
N ALA A 171 -2.76 -2.24 -17.31
CA ALA A 171 -3.38 -3.42 -16.69
C ALA A 171 -2.98 -3.61 -15.21
N ASP A 172 -1.89 -2.99 -14.78
CA ASP A 172 -1.39 -3.03 -13.41
C ASP A 172 -1.92 -1.89 -12.52
N LEU A 173 -2.67 -0.94 -13.05
CA LEU A 173 -3.32 0.10 -12.25
C LEU A 173 -4.51 -0.49 -11.47
N ARG A 174 -4.53 -0.25 -10.14
CA ARG A 174 -5.59 -0.76 -9.26
C ARG A 174 -6.33 0.34 -8.50
N LEU A 175 -5.68 1.45 -8.20
CA LEU A 175 -6.23 2.47 -7.32
C LEU A 175 -5.86 3.87 -7.81
N LEU A 176 -6.80 4.81 -7.66
CA LEU A 176 -6.58 6.25 -7.81
C LEU A 176 -6.93 6.95 -6.50
N SER A 177 -6.11 7.87 -6.02
CA SER A 177 -6.47 8.81 -4.95
C SER A 177 -6.70 10.21 -5.49
N LEU A 178 -7.81 10.82 -5.07
CA LEU A 178 -8.13 12.21 -5.36
C LEU A 178 -7.48 13.08 -4.27
N MET A 179 -6.41 13.76 -4.60
CA MET A 179 -5.68 14.61 -3.67
C MET A 179 -5.88 16.09 -3.97
N ASP A 180 -5.88 16.87 -2.91
CA ASP A 180 -5.88 18.33 -3.00
C ASP A 180 -5.03 18.89 -1.85
N HIS A 181 -3.77 19.17 -2.15
CA HIS A 181 -2.80 19.72 -1.20
C HIS A 181 -2.80 21.25 -1.17
N THR A 182 -3.87 21.89 -1.61
CA THR A 182 -4.01 23.34 -1.56
C THR A 182 -4.00 23.83 -0.10
N PRO A 183 -3.18 24.83 0.24
CA PRO A 183 -3.10 25.37 1.60
C PRO A 183 -4.45 25.96 2.07
N GLY A 184 -4.87 25.58 3.28
CA GLY A 184 -6.09 26.02 3.91
C GLY A 184 -7.19 24.95 3.95
N GLN A 185 -6.90 23.73 3.48
CA GLN A 185 -7.82 22.59 3.53
C GLN A 185 -7.12 21.25 3.72
N ARG A 186 -7.88 20.19 3.97
CA ARG A 186 -7.42 18.79 4.12
C ARG A 186 -6.17 18.71 5.02
N GLN A 187 -5.13 18.02 4.61
CA GLN A 187 -3.87 17.89 5.37
C GLN A 187 -3.30 19.27 5.79
N TYR A 188 -3.44 20.28 4.94
CA TYR A 188 -2.89 21.62 5.16
C TYR A 188 -3.94 22.66 5.58
N HIS A 189 -5.00 22.24 6.32
CA HIS A 189 -5.98 23.17 6.87
C HIS A 189 -5.32 24.29 7.72
N ASP A 190 -4.23 23.99 8.41
CA ASP A 190 -3.33 24.99 8.99
C ASP A 190 -2.18 25.30 8.02
N VAL A 191 -2.23 26.48 7.41
CA VAL A 191 -1.20 26.94 6.45
C VAL A 191 0.22 26.97 7.01
N ARG A 192 0.38 27.03 8.36
CA ARG A 192 1.69 26.97 9.01
C ARG A 192 2.32 25.60 8.84
N GLN A 193 1.52 24.52 8.78
CA GLN A 193 2.02 23.17 8.51
C GLN A 193 2.56 23.07 7.08
N TYR A 194 1.87 23.69 6.11
CA TYR A 194 2.34 23.78 4.73
C TYR A 194 3.71 24.44 4.65
N ARG A 195 3.87 25.64 5.26
CA ARG A 195 5.16 26.34 5.31
C ARG A 195 6.26 25.50 5.99
N SER A 196 5.92 24.84 7.10
CA SER A 196 6.85 23.98 7.85
C SER A 196 7.30 22.75 7.04
N TYR A 197 6.41 22.15 6.25
CA TYR A 197 6.75 21.04 5.38
C TYR A 197 7.80 21.44 4.33
N TYR A 198 7.55 22.51 3.60
CA TYR A 198 8.48 22.99 2.57
C TYR A 198 9.81 23.50 3.15
N SER A 199 9.77 24.14 4.31
CA SER A 199 10.99 24.58 5.00
C SER A 199 11.90 23.40 5.39
N ARG A 200 11.32 22.28 5.83
CA ARG A 200 12.08 21.05 6.12
C ARG A 200 12.68 20.40 4.87
N ASN A 201 12.08 20.64 3.72
CA ASN A 201 12.56 20.18 2.40
C ASN A 201 13.50 21.20 1.74
N GLY A 202 13.94 22.22 2.47
CA GLY A 202 14.93 23.19 1.98
C GLY A 202 14.36 24.41 1.25
N ILE A 203 13.04 24.54 1.18
CA ILE A 203 12.37 25.71 0.58
C ILE A 203 11.93 26.66 1.69
N THR A 204 12.46 27.88 1.67
CA THR A 204 12.11 28.93 2.65
C THR A 204 11.57 30.14 1.93
N TRP A 205 10.47 30.69 2.44
CA TRP A 205 9.83 31.89 1.90
C TRP A 205 9.82 33.01 2.94
N SER A 206 9.99 34.26 2.50
CA SER A 206 9.57 35.45 3.27
C SER A 206 8.06 35.43 3.50
N ASP A 207 7.54 36.34 4.28
CA ASP A 207 6.08 36.40 4.53
C ASP A 207 5.32 36.87 3.29
N GLU A 208 5.92 37.77 2.51
CA GLU A 208 5.37 38.24 1.23
C GLU A 208 5.35 37.11 0.18
N GLU A 209 6.48 36.41 0.03
CA GLU A 209 6.57 35.26 -0.90
C GLU A 209 5.60 34.15 -0.50
N PHE A 210 5.49 33.85 0.79
CA PHE A 210 4.56 32.83 1.27
C PHE A 210 3.10 33.22 0.99
N THR A 211 2.75 34.49 1.17
CA THR A 211 1.40 35.01 0.83
C THR A 211 1.11 34.83 -0.65
N ALA A 212 2.06 35.19 -1.52
CA ALA A 212 1.93 35.01 -2.96
C ALA A 212 1.75 33.53 -3.35
N VAL A 213 2.53 32.62 -2.75
CA VAL A 213 2.38 31.17 -2.96
C VAL A 213 0.99 30.68 -2.55
N LEU A 214 0.45 31.14 -1.39
CA LEU A 214 -0.91 30.77 -0.96
C LEU A 214 -1.99 31.25 -1.94
N GLU A 215 -1.87 32.47 -2.43
CA GLU A 215 -2.81 33.05 -3.41
C GLU A 215 -2.76 32.28 -4.73
N GLU A 216 -1.57 31.99 -5.23
CA GLU A 216 -1.36 31.23 -6.44
C GLU A 216 -1.96 29.81 -6.35
N ARG A 217 -1.64 29.05 -5.28
CA ARG A 217 -2.17 27.69 -5.09
C ARG A 217 -3.70 27.66 -5.01
N ARG A 218 -4.31 28.64 -4.32
CA ARG A 218 -5.76 28.77 -4.27
C ARG A 218 -6.39 29.14 -5.62
N ALA A 219 -5.71 29.98 -6.38
CA ALA A 219 -6.16 30.32 -7.72
C ALA A 219 -6.11 29.11 -8.66
N GLN A 220 -5.02 28.33 -8.63
CA GLN A 220 -4.88 27.08 -9.39
C GLN A 220 -5.99 26.07 -9.01
N GLN A 221 -6.23 25.87 -7.73
CA GLN A 221 -7.31 25.02 -7.25
C GLN A 221 -8.69 25.48 -7.79
N SER A 222 -9.01 26.75 -7.60
CA SER A 222 -10.29 27.32 -8.05
C SER A 222 -10.53 27.20 -9.54
N LEU A 223 -9.44 27.23 -10.32
CA LEU A 223 -9.51 27.15 -11.77
C LEU A 223 -9.63 25.72 -12.30
N HIS A 224 -8.94 24.77 -11.66
CA HIS A 224 -8.73 23.45 -12.27
C HIS A 224 -9.38 22.30 -11.54
N ARG A 225 -9.54 22.35 -10.20
CA ARG A 225 -9.93 21.21 -9.37
C ARG A 225 -11.17 20.46 -9.85
N ASP A 226 -12.25 21.18 -10.10
CA ASP A 226 -13.53 20.54 -10.42
C ASP A 226 -13.52 19.88 -11.81
N GLU A 227 -12.86 20.50 -12.77
CA GLU A 227 -12.67 19.95 -14.12
C GLU A 227 -11.79 18.69 -14.05
N GLN A 228 -10.66 18.76 -13.34
CA GLN A 228 -9.74 17.65 -13.18
C GLN A 228 -10.44 16.48 -12.46
N MET A 229 -11.14 16.75 -11.38
CA MET A 229 -11.90 15.73 -10.65
C MET A 229 -12.95 15.04 -11.54
N ALA A 230 -13.77 15.82 -12.26
CA ALA A 230 -14.75 15.26 -13.18
C ALA A 230 -14.10 14.43 -14.28
N GLY A 231 -12.95 14.87 -14.81
CA GLY A 231 -12.17 14.17 -15.82
C GLY A 231 -11.60 12.85 -15.31
N VAL A 232 -10.90 12.85 -14.17
CA VAL A 232 -10.36 11.65 -13.52
C VAL A 232 -11.45 10.64 -13.22
N MET A 233 -12.58 11.07 -12.65
CA MET A 233 -13.71 10.19 -12.33
C MET A 233 -14.35 9.59 -13.58
N ARG A 234 -14.44 10.34 -14.67
CA ARG A 234 -14.92 9.80 -15.96
C ARG A 234 -13.99 8.71 -16.49
N LEU A 235 -12.68 8.95 -16.45
CA LEU A 235 -11.67 7.99 -16.87
C LEU A 235 -11.65 6.76 -15.95
N ALA A 236 -11.67 6.95 -14.64
CA ALA A 236 -11.71 5.85 -13.67
C ALA A 236 -12.91 4.91 -13.90
N ARG A 237 -14.11 5.48 -14.09
CA ARG A 237 -15.33 4.70 -14.43
C ARG A 237 -15.20 3.95 -15.74
N ARG A 238 -14.63 4.58 -16.78
CA ARG A 238 -14.43 3.98 -18.09
C ARG A 238 -13.52 2.75 -18.03
N HIS A 239 -12.49 2.79 -17.21
CA HIS A 239 -11.49 1.74 -17.07
C HIS A 239 -11.72 0.81 -15.86
N GLY A 240 -12.77 1.05 -15.07
CA GLY A 240 -13.10 0.22 -13.90
C GLY A 240 -12.08 0.31 -12.77
N VAL A 241 -11.37 1.44 -12.65
CA VAL A 241 -10.36 1.65 -11.60
C VAL A 241 -11.02 2.14 -10.32
N LEU A 242 -10.62 1.55 -9.19
CA LEU A 242 -11.08 1.94 -7.86
C LEU A 242 -10.58 3.35 -7.50
N VAL A 243 -11.40 4.12 -6.79
CA VAL A 243 -11.07 5.50 -6.40
C VAL A 243 -11.17 5.68 -4.88
N ALA A 244 -10.18 6.36 -4.32
CA ALA A 244 -10.13 6.81 -2.94
C ALA A 244 -10.20 8.33 -2.86
N SER A 245 -10.85 8.86 -1.81
CA SER A 245 -10.58 10.21 -1.33
C SER A 245 -9.32 10.20 -0.47
N HIS A 246 -8.70 11.36 -0.27
CA HIS A 246 -7.47 11.47 0.49
C HIS A 246 -7.53 12.64 1.48
N ASP A 247 -7.09 12.39 2.73
CA ASP A 247 -7.01 13.38 3.82
C ASP A 247 -8.35 14.09 4.11
N ASP A 248 -9.46 13.36 4.07
CA ASP A 248 -10.77 13.92 4.43
C ASP A 248 -10.74 14.46 5.85
N THR A 249 -11.13 15.75 6.02
CA THR A 249 -11.01 16.47 7.29
C THR A 249 -12.35 16.68 7.96
N ASP A 250 -13.41 16.76 7.17
CA ASP A 250 -14.78 17.00 7.63
C ASP A 250 -15.81 16.18 6.85
N VAL A 251 -17.06 16.29 7.25
CA VAL A 251 -18.19 15.57 6.64
C VAL A 251 -18.39 15.98 5.17
N ALA A 252 -18.16 17.25 4.84
CA ALA A 252 -18.37 17.75 3.47
C ALA A 252 -17.39 17.11 2.48
N HIS A 253 -16.14 16.86 2.89
CA HIS A 253 -15.17 16.12 2.07
C HIS A 253 -15.62 14.67 1.82
N VAL A 254 -16.20 14.03 2.83
CA VAL A 254 -16.73 12.66 2.70
C VAL A 254 -17.95 12.63 1.80
N ASP A 255 -18.89 13.57 1.97
CA ASP A 255 -20.09 13.69 1.12
C ASP A 255 -19.70 13.89 -0.36
N GLU A 256 -18.70 14.73 -0.62
CA GLU A 256 -18.15 14.93 -1.96
C GLU A 256 -17.54 13.64 -2.51
N ALA A 257 -16.72 12.95 -1.71
CA ALA A 257 -16.09 11.67 -2.11
C ALA A 257 -17.14 10.62 -2.51
N VAL A 258 -18.21 10.49 -1.72
CA VAL A 258 -19.33 9.59 -2.01
C VAL A 258 -20.07 10.02 -3.28
N ALA A 259 -20.35 11.31 -3.42
CA ALA A 259 -21.07 11.86 -4.58
C ALA A 259 -20.32 11.59 -5.90
N VAL A 260 -18.98 11.64 -5.90
CA VAL A 260 -18.18 11.30 -7.08
C VAL A 260 -17.99 9.80 -7.28
N GLY A 261 -18.27 8.96 -6.27
CA GLY A 261 -18.22 7.51 -6.34
C GLY A 261 -16.92 6.90 -5.81
N ALA A 262 -16.21 7.58 -4.93
CA ALA A 262 -15.11 6.98 -4.17
C ALA A 262 -15.61 5.81 -3.31
N ARG A 263 -14.77 4.83 -3.06
CA ARG A 263 -15.06 3.63 -2.27
C ARG A 263 -14.17 3.51 -1.03
N ILE A 264 -13.14 4.30 -0.97
CA ILE A 264 -12.13 4.31 0.09
C ILE A 264 -11.98 5.77 0.58
N SER A 265 -11.93 5.97 1.91
CA SER A 265 -11.45 7.18 2.56
C SER A 265 -10.04 6.90 3.09
N GLU A 266 -9.06 7.49 2.44
CA GLU A 266 -7.65 7.25 2.71
C GLU A 266 -7.10 8.34 3.62
N PHE A 267 -6.61 7.93 4.79
CA PHE A 267 -6.01 8.78 5.82
C PHE A 267 -6.91 9.94 6.31
N PRO A 268 -8.19 9.68 6.70
CA PRO A 268 -9.01 10.75 7.26
C PRO A 268 -8.27 11.43 8.42
N THR A 269 -8.28 12.77 8.43
CA THR A 269 -7.45 13.54 9.37
C THR A 269 -8.13 13.77 10.71
N THR A 270 -9.46 13.55 10.79
CA THR A 270 -10.27 13.70 11.99
C THR A 270 -11.13 12.47 12.27
N LEU A 271 -11.52 12.28 13.52
CA LEU A 271 -12.46 11.21 13.87
C LEU A 271 -13.84 11.46 13.25
N ALA A 272 -14.27 12.71 13.13
CA ALA A 272 -15.56 13.07 12.55
C ALA A 272 -15.65 12.68 11.06
N ALA A 273 -14.59 12.94 10.29
CA ALA A 273 -14.51 12.50 8.89
C ALA A 273 -14.52 10.97 8.78
N ALA A 274 -13.76 10.27 9.63
CA ALA A 274 -13.74 8.81 9.63
C ALA A 274 -15.11 8.19 10.00
N GLN A 275 -15.83 8.77 10.95
CA GLN A 275 -17.19 8.35 11.31
C GLN A 275 -18.17 8.57 10.15
N ALA A 276 -18.13 9.73 9.51
CA ALA A 276 -18.94 10.02 8.33
C ALA A 276 -18.63 9.04 7.18
N ALA A 277 -17.34 8.74 6.93
CA ALA A 277 -16.93 7.77 5.94
C ALA A 277 -17.48 6.36 6.25
N ARG A 278 -17.47 5.93 7.52
CA ARG A 278 -18.07 4.67 7.99
C ARG A 278 -19.57 4.64 7.75
N GLU A 279 -20.30 5.70 8.11
CA GLU A 279 -21.74 5.82 7.92
C GLU A 279 -22.14 5.77 6.44
N GLN A 280 -21.30 6.32 5.58
CA GLN A 280 -21.47 6.31 4.11
C GLN A 280 -20.99 5.02 3.44
N GLY A 281 -20.47 4.06 4.19
CA GLY A 281 -20.02 2.76 3.69
C GLY A 281 -18.69 2.77 2.93
N LEU A 282 -17.85 3.78 3.14
CA LEU A 282 -16.49 3.80 2.63
C LEU A 282 -15.57 2.89 3.46
N HIS A 283 -14.62 2.25 2.82
CA HIS A 283 -13.50 1.58 3.50
C HIS A 283 -12.50 2.62 3.99
N ILE A 284 -12.07 2.50 5.25
CA ILE A 284 -11.19 3.47 5.89
C ILE A 284 -9.77 2.91 5.98
N VAL A 285 -8.84 3.62 5.35
CA VAL A 285 -7.40 3.30 5.39
C VAL A 285 -6.71 4.22 6.38
N ALA A 286 -5.91 3.66 7.30
CA ALA A 286 -5.11 4.43 8.25
C ALA A 286 -3.62 4.04 8.17
N GLY A 287 -2.74 4.98 8.51
CA GLY A 287 -1.30 4.78 8.48
C GLY A 287 -0.82 3.86 9.62
N ALA A 288 -0.21 2.73 9.28
CA ALA A 288 0.44 1.84 10.24
C ALA A 288 1.60 2.53 10.97
N SER A 289 2.31 3.42 10.27
CA SER A 289 3.35 4.26 10.85
C SER A 289 2.85 5.14 12.01
N ASN A 290 1.59 5.57 11.96
CA ASN A 290 0.91 6.31 13.03
C ASN A 290 0.74 5.43 14.29
N LEU A 291 0.37 4.14 14.13
CA LEU A 291 0.29 3.20 15.26
C LEU A 291 1.66 2.97 15.90
N VAL A 292 2.68 2.69 15.10
CA VAL A 292 4.03 2.40 15.60
C VAL A 292 4.63 3.59 16.33
N ARG A 293 4.36 4.81 15.88
CA ARG A 293 4.84 6.06 16.53
C ARG A 293 3.99 6.47 17.75
N GLY A 294 2.81 5.87 17.92
CA GLY A 294 1.87 6.27 18.98
C GLY A 294 1.07 7.54 18.65
N GLY A 295 1.01 7.98 17.40
CA GLY A 295 0.25 9.13 16.95
C GLY A 295 0.72 9.73 15.62
N SER A 296 -0.06 10.66 15.07
CA SER A 296 0.25 11.37 13.84
C SER A 296 1.41 12.37 14.02
N HIS A 297 2.31 12.42 13.06
CA HIS A 297 3.36 13.46 13.01
C HIS A 297 2.83 14.82 12.54
N ALA A 298 1.66 14.83 11.89
CA ALA A 298 0.99 16.03 11.39
C ALA A 298 -0.11 16.56 12.33
N GLY A 299 -0.31 15.91 13.50
CA GLY A 299 -1.37 16.30 14.43
C GLY A 299 -2.77 15.81 14.06
N ASN A 300 -2.89 14.93 13.07
CA ASN A 300 -4.15 14.30 12.67
C ASN A 300 -4.60 13.25 13.72
N VAL A 301 -5.81 12.71 13.55
CA VAL A 301 -6.36 11.67 14.43
C VAL A 301 -5.39 10.47 14.54
N ALA A 302 -5.25 9.94 15.74
CA ALA A 302 -4.42 8.75 15.97
C ALA A 302 -5.12 7.51 15.40
N ALA A 303 -4.40 6.68 14.65
CA ALA A 303 -4.95 5.45 14.06
C ALA A 303 -5.51 4.48 15.12
N ILE A 304 -4.93 4.46 16.33
CA ILE A 304 -5.48 3.68 17.45
C ILE A 304 -6.86 4.18 17.90
N ALA A 305 -7.12 5.50 17.79
CA ALA A 305 -8.43 6.06 18.09
C ALA A 305 -9.46 5.68 17.03
N LEU A 306 -9.07 5.67 15.75
CA LEU A 306 -9.91 5.15 14.67
C LEU A 306 -10.26 3.68 14.89
N ALA A 307 -9.28 2.84 15.21
CA ALA A 307 -9.50 1.42 15.49
C ALA A 307 -10.49 1.20 16.64
N ARG A 308 -10.34 1.93 17.75
CA ARG A 308 -11.24 1.84 18.92
C ARG A 308 -12.64 2.36 18.64
N ALA A 309 -12.79 3.29 17.70
CA ALA A 309 -14.08 3.81 17.26
C ALA A 309 -14.76 2.95 16.19
N GLY A 310 -14.15 1.82 15.77
CA GLY A 310 -14.66 1.00 14.67
C GLY A 310 -14.56 1.67 13.29
N CYS A 311 -13.66 2.65 13.15
CA CYS A 311 -13.45 3.44 11.94
C CYS A 311 -12.09 3.14 11.30
N LEU A 312 -11.70 1.86 11.24
CA LEU A 312 -10.50 1.39 10.56
C LEU A 312 -10.79 0.05 9.89
N ASP A 313 -10.46 -0.11 8.61
CA ASP A 313 -10.58 -1.35 7.86
C ASP A 313 -9.22 -1.87 7.39
N ILE A 314 -8.37 -0.97 6.92
CA ILE A 314 -7.12 -1.30 6.27
C ILE A 314 -5.99 -0.46 6.88
N LEU A 315 -4.85 -1.11 7.11
CA LEU A 315 -3.61 -0.41 7.40
C LEU A 315 -2.78 -0.29 6.11
N SER A 316 -2.12 0.85 5.98
CA SER A 316 -1.11 1.09 4.96
C SER A 316 0.18 1.61 5.60
N SER A 317 1.32 1.24 5.05
CA SER A 317 2.62 1.63 5.61
C SER A 317 3.00 3.07 5.31
N ASP A 318 2.42 3.65 4.26
CA ASP A 318 2.75 4.97 3.77
C ASP A 318 4.26 5.06 3.42
N TYR A 319 5.05 5.73 4.23
CA TYR A 319 6.48 5.95 4.01
C TYR A 319 7.41 4.93 4.70
N MET A 320 6.89 3.95 5.45
CA MET A 320 7.71 3.01 6.24
C MET A 320 7.19 1.58 6.14
N PRO A 321 7.59 0.79 5.12
CA PRO A 321 7.08 -0.55 4.86
C PRO A 321 7.05 -1.48 6.08
N THR A 322 8.08 -1.42 6.94
CA THR A 322 8.17 -2.26 8.14
C THR A 322 7.07 -1.98 9.17
N SER A 323 6.40 -0.83 9.09
CA SER A 323 5.31 -0.48 10.01
C SER A 323 4.05 -1.31 9.78
N LEU A 324 3.85 -1.89 8.59
CA LEU A 324 2.61 -2.57 8.22
C LEU A 324 2.32 -3.76 9.15
N LEU A 325 3.24 -4.71 9.23
CA LEU A 325 3.11 -5.86 10.13
C LEU A 325 3.09 -5.46 11.60
N GLN A 326 3.94 -4.49 11.99
CA GLN A 326 3.98 -3.99 13.37
C GLN A 326 2.64 -3.36 13.77
N GLY A 327 2.03 -2.57 12.87
CA GLY A 327 0.73 -1.95 13.10
C GLY A 327 -0.37 -2.98 13.36
N ALA A 328 -0.42 -4.07 12.60
CA ALA A 328 -1.37 -5.14 12.84
C ALA A 328 -1.21 -5.78 14.24
N PHE A 329 0.02 -6.06 14.68
CA PHE A 329 0.25 -6.58 16.03
C PHE A 329 -0.10 -5.55 17.12
N ILE A 330 0.12 -4.26 16.89
CA ILE A 330 -0.31 -3.19 17.82
C ILE A 330 -1.83 -3.13 17.94
N LEU A 331 -2.59 -3.29 16.86
CA LEU A 331 -4.05 -3.40 16.92
C LEU A 331 -4.49 -4.55 17.82
N HIS A 332 -3.86 -5.71 17.70
CA HIS A 332 -4.13 -6.85 18.55
C HIS A 332 -3.81 -6.56 20.03
N GLU A 333 -2.64 -6.02 20.32
CA GLU A 333 -2.18 -5.80 21.68
C GLU A 333 -2.86 -4.62 22.41
N GLN A 334 -3.24 -3.56 21.67
CA GLN A 334 -3.63 -2.27 22.26
C GLN A 334 -5.05 -1.81 21.92
N ALA A 335 -5.65 -2.31 20.83
CA ALA A 335 -7.02 -1.94 20.45
C ALA A 335 -8.07 -2.97 20.86
N GLY A 336 -7.65 -4.13 21.40
CA GLY A 336 -8.54 -5.22 21.81
C GLY A 336 -9.03 -6.11 20.66
N TRP A 337 -8.42 -6.00 19.49
CA TRP A 337 -8.77 -6.84 18.34
C TRP A 337 -8.18 -8.24 18.49
N THR A 338 -8.86 -9.25 17.99
CA THR A 338 -8.27 -10.59 17.85
C THR A 338 -7.11 -10.53 16.86
N LEU A 339 -6.15 -11.47 16.94
CA LEU A 339 -5.05 -11.49 15.97
C LEU A 339 -5.54 -11.70 14.52
N PRO A 340 -6.53 -12.58 14.23
CA PRO A 340 -7.14 -12.66 12.90
C PRO A 340 -7.70 -11.34 12.39
N GLU A 341 -8.49 -10.60 13.17
CA GLU A 341 -9.04 -9.30 12.78
C GLU A 341 -7.93 -8.29 12.47
N ALA A 342 -6.89 -8.25 13.31
CA ALA A 342 -5.76 -7.34 13.11
C ALA A 342 -4.95 -7.69 11.84
N ILE A 343 -4.67 -8.97 11.59
CA ILE A 343 -3.97 -9.43 10.38
C ILE A 343 -4.83 -9.23 9.14
N ALA A 344 -6.15 -9.36 9.24
CA ALA A 344 -7.04 -9.11 8.11
C ALA A 344 -6.88 -7.68 7.55
N THR A 345 -6.56 -6.68 8.38
CA THR A 345 -6.36 -5.28 7.92
C THR A 345 -5.22 -5.10 6.93
N VAL A 346 -4.30 -6.05 6.86
CA VAL A 346 -3.10 -6.02 6.00
C VAL A 346 -3.04 -7.22 5.04
N THR A 347 -4.09 -8.03 4.97
CA THR A 347 -4.15 -9.24 4.13
C THR A 347 -5.48 -9.40 3.42
N SER A 348 -6.50 -9.99 4.06
CA SER A 348 -7.78 -10.32 3.41
C SER A 348 -8.63 -9.08 3.12
N THR A 349 -8.67 -8.09 4.01
CA THR A 349 -9.48 -6.88 3.77
C THR A 349 -8.99 -6.08 2.57
N PRO A 350 -7.68 -5.74 2.44
CA PRO A 350 -7.20 -5.11 1.22
C PRO A 350 -7.36 -5.99 -0.02
N ALA A 351 -7.21 -7.33 0.07
CA ALA A 351 -7.48 -8.22 -1.05
C ALA A 351 -8.92 -8.07 -1.56
N ASP A 352 -9.90 -8.17 -0.65
CA ASP A 352 -11.32 -8.08 -0.98
C ASP A 352 -11.68 -6.72 -1.60
N VAL A 353 -11.15 -5.63 -1.04
CA VAL A 353 -11.40 -4.26 -1.52
C VAL A 353 -10.82 -4.04 -2.92
N LEU A 354 -9.64 -4.60 -3.20
CA LEU A 354 -8.98 -4.51 -4.50
C LEU A 354 -9.46 -5.55 -5.53
N GLY A 355 -10.33 -6.48 -5.11
CA GLY A 355 -10.85 -7.55 -5.97
C GLY A 355 -9.82 -8.64 -6.27
N PHE A 356 -8.87 -8.89 -5.38
CA PHE A 356 -8.00 -10.06 -5.45
C PHE A 356 -8.69 -11.24 -4.78
N ASP A 357 -9.12 -12.21 -5.57
CA ASP A 357 -9.83 -13.42 -5.12
C ASP A 357 -8.89 -14.62 -4.91
N ASP A 358 -7.62 -14.47 -5.25
CA ASP A 358 -6.61 -15.54 -5.24
C ASP A 358 -5.66 -15.49 -4.03
N ARG A 359 -5.76 -14.52 -3.13
CA ARG A 359 -4.78 -14.27 -2.05
C ARG A 359 -5.39 -13.66 -0.78
N GLY A 360 -4.55 -13.39 0.24
CA GLY A 360 -4.94 -12.71 1.49
C GLY A 360 -5.45 -13.62 2.59
N ARG A 361 -5.58 -14.93 2.34
CA ARG A 361 -6.02 -15.95 3.32
C ARG A 361 -5.20 -17.22 3.22
N LEU A 362 -5.27 -18.07 4.27
CA LEU A 362 -4.66 -19.41 4.28
C LEU A 362 -5.67 -20.49 3.86
N ASP A 363 -6.51 -20.22 2.88
CA ASP A 363 -7.56 -21.13 2.44
C ASP A 363 -7.10 -22.00 1.26
N PRO A 364 -7.53 -23.29 1.19
CA PRO A 364 -7.24 -24.15 0.05
C PRO A 364 -7.70 -23.54 -1.28
N GLY A 365 -6.87 -23.68 -2.29
CA GLY A 365 -7.09 -23.13 -3.63
C GLY A 365 -6.51 -21.74 -3.85
N LEU A 366 -6.17 -21.02 -2.78
CA LEU A 366 -5.55 -19.70 -2.88
C LEU A 366 -4.03 -19.82 -3.12
N ARG A 367 -3.48 -18.76 -3.65
CA ARG A 367 -2.05 -18.58 -3.90
C ARG A 367 -1.27 -18.64 -2.59
N ALA A 368 -0.19 -19.39 -2.59
CA ALA A 368 0.66 -19.57 -1.42
C ALA A 368 1.62 -18.36 -1.26
N ASP A 369 1.04 -17.19 -0.99
CA ASP A 369 1.74 -16.00 -0.49
C ASP A 369 1.74 -16.11 1.03
N LEU A 370 2.88 -16.45 1.60
CA LEU A 370 2.99 -16.90 2.99
C LEU A 370 4.15 -16.22 3.70
N LEU A 371 3.96 -15.94 4.98
CA LEU A 371 5.01 -15.40 5.84
C LEU A 371 5.22 -16.27 7.09
N ARG A 372 6.47 -16.57 7.39
CA ARG A 372 6.91 -17.03 8.71
C ARG A 372 7.22 -15.83 9.57
N VAL A 373 6.48 -15.66 10.67
CA VAL A 373 6.67 -14.55 11.60
C VAL A 373 7.01 -15.06 12.99
N ARG A 374 8.17 -14.67 13.49
CA ARG A 374 8.57 -14.89 14.88
C ARG A 374 8.27 -13.67 15.72
N LEU A 375 7.60 -13.87 16.83
CA LEU A 375 7.36 -12.78 17.77
C LEU A 375 8.49 -12.79 18.82
N HIS A 376 9.28 -11.70 18.87
CA HIS A 376 10.26 -11.45 19.92
C HIS A 376 9.74 -10.35 20.85
N ARG A 377 9.32 -10.73 22.05
CA ARG A 377 8.51 -9.87 22.90
C ARG A 377 7.26 -9.44 22.13
N SER A 378 7.03 -8.13 21.92
CA SER A 378 5.92 -7.62 21.10
C SER A 378 6.32 -7.27 19.66
N GLN A 379 7.57 -7.58 19.25
CA GLN A 379 8.09 -7.23 17.93
C GLN A 379 7.93 -8.39 16.96
N PRO A 380 7.07 -8.30 15.93
CA PRO A 380 7.01 -9.28 14.86
C PRO A 380 8.23 -9.17 13.94
N VAL A 381 8.80 -10.32 13.62
CA VAL A 381 9.99 -10.42 12.76
C VAL A 381 9.68 -11.41 11.63
N VAL A 382 9.70 -10.93 10.40
CA VAL A 382 9.59 -11.80 9.21
C VAL A 382 10.86 -12.65 9.12
N ARG A 383 10.70 -13.97 9.12
CA ARG A 383 11.82 -14.94 9.06
C ARG A 383 11.97 -15.54 7.67
N SER A 384 10.87 -15.68 6.96
CA SER A 384 10.82 -16.17 5.59
C SER A 384 9.55 -15.68 4.92
N ALA A 385 9.60 -15.51 3.60
CA ALA A 385 8.48 -15.14 2.77
C ALA A 385 8.43 -15.99 1.50
N TRP A 386 7.24 -16.40 1.12
CA TRP A 386 6.94 -17.10 -0.14
C TRP A 386 5.96 -16.26 -0.95
N VAL A 387 6.19 -16.20 -2.25
CA VAL A 387 5.31 -15.58 -3.24
C VAL A 387 4.95 -16.65 -4.26
N ALA A 388 3.66 -16.93 -4.43
CA ALA A 388 3.16 -18.02 -5.25
C ALA A 388 3.90 -19.35 -4.97
N GLY A 389 4.05 -19.71 -3.70
CA GLY A 389 4.70 -20.94 -3.24
C GLY A 389 6.22 -21.00 -3.43
N THR A 390 6.85 -19.97 -3.99
CA THR A 390 8.30 -19.88 -4.15
C THR A 390 8.89 -19.03 -3.03
N GLN A 391 9.85 -19.60 -2.30
CA GLN A 391 10.56 -18.84 -1.27
C GLN A 391 11.38 -17.72 -1.91
N ARG A 392 11.17 -16.49 -1.43
CA ARG A 392 11.82 -15.26 -1.91
C ARG A 392 12.67 -14.58 -0.83
N LEU A 393 12.43 -14.92 0.46
CA LEU A 393 13.18 -14.47 1.64
C LEU A 393 13.51 -15.64 2.54
#